data_ade3acb40863c7babf3233b8fa8a0303
#
_entry.id   ade3acb40863c7babf3233b8fa8a0303
#
_cell.length_a   1.000
_cell.length_b   1.000
_cell.length_c   1.000
_cell.angle_alpha   90.00
_cell.angle_beta   90.00
_cell.angle_gamma   90.00
#
_symmetry.space_group_name_H-M   'P 1'
#
loop_
_entity.id
_entity.type
_entity.pdbx_description
1 polymer ?
#
loop_
_entity_poly.entity_id
_entity_poly.type
_entity_poly.pdbx_seq_one_letter_code
_entity_poly.pdbx_strand_id
1 'polypeptide(L)'
;FVGPLTDLARALDLDASIEEKIGKLYWMGGTFLEQGNIEEPEHDGTAEWNVYWDPFAAKRVWESSIPIELVALESTRMVPLTLDVRDRWARERKVEGIDFLGQCYAIVPPLTHYVTNSTYFLWDVLTTASFGKEDLVKREVVPSDVITTGASSGRTIRVEDGRPVDLVYHVDRDAFFDYITGLARKD
;
A
#
# COMPACT_ATOMS: atom_id res chain seq x y z
N PHE A 1 4.11 -3.41 6.72
CA PHE A 1 3.51 -2.14 7.17
C PHE A 1 2.44 -1.67 6.20
N VAL A 2 1.33 -1.15 6.74
CA VAL A 2 0.17 -0.64 5.98
C VAL A 2 -0.29 0.73 6.50
N GLY A 3 0.62 1.49 7.04
CA GLY A 3 0.46 2.83 7.59
C GLY A 3 1.76 3.60 7.56
N PRO A 4 1.84 4.79 8.18
CA PRO A 4 3.06 5.57 8.31
C PRO A 4 4.18 4.78 9.01
N LEU A 5 5.42 5.05 8.66
CA LEU A 5 6.58 4.33 9.22
C LEU A 5 7.06 4.86 10.58
N THR A 6 6.25 5.66 11.26
CA THR A 6 6.59 6.31 12.54
C THR A 6 7.10 5.31 13.58
N ASP A 7 6.41 4.20 13.76
CA ASP A 7 6.78 3.20 14.77
C ASP A 7 8.07 2.46 14.41
N LEU A 8 8.28 2.16 13.12
CA LEU A 8 9.52 1.54 12.66
C LEU A 8 10.71 2.50 12.82
N ALA A 9 10.55 3.76 12.43
CA ALA A 9 11.59 4.77 12.60
C ALA A 9 11.97 4.95 14.08
N ARG A 10 10.98 5.03 14.97
CA ARG A 10 11.21 5.10 16.41
C ARG A 10 11.91 3.86 16.96
N ALA A 11 11.55 2.68 16.50
CA ALA A 11 12.19 1.44 16.91
C ALA A 11 13.67 1.41 16.47
N LEU A 12 13.98 1.85 15.25
CA LEU A 12 15.35 1.98 14.74
C LEU A 12 16.18 3.01 15.53
N ASP A 13 15.54 4.09 15.99
CA ASP A 13 16.21 5.13 16.82
C ASP A 13 16.47 4.64 18.25
N LEU A 14 15.59 3.77 18.77
CA LEU A 14 15.77 3.18 20.11
C LEU A 14 16.81 2.06 20.13
N ASP A 15 16.86 1.25 19.09
CA ASP A 15 17.79 0.14 18.93
C ASP A 15 18.12 -0.08 17.45
N ALA A 16 19.20 0.53 16.98
CA ALA A 16 19.64 0.38 15.60
C ALA A 16 19.99 -1.08 15.23
N SER A 17 20.25 -1.96 16.21
CA SER A 17 20.59 -3.37 15.94
C SER A 17 19.42 -4.17 15.37
N ILE A 18 18.18 -3.68 15.48
CA ILE A 18 17.02 -4.34 14.87
C ILE A 18 17.05 -4.29 13.35
N GLU A 19 17.77 -3.33 12.76
CA GLU A 19 17.88 -3.18 11.31
C GLU A 19 18.42 -4.45 10.66
N GLU A 20 19.46 -5.06 11.24
CA GLU A 20 20.05 -6.30 10.76
C GLU A 20 19.13 -7.54 10.93
N LYS A 21 18.10 -7.43 11.78
CA LYS A 21 17.14 -8.51 12.03
C LYS A 21 15.93 -8.46 11.11
N ILE A 22 15.75 -7.38 10.35
CA ILE A 22 14.64 -7.19 9.42
C ILE A 22 15.09 -7.65 8.03
N GLY A 23 14.59 -8.79 7.58
CA GLY A 23 14.97 -9.34 6.28
C GLY A 23 14.43 -8.49 5.11
N LYS A 24 13.19 -7.98 5.19
CA LYS A 24 12.55 -7.12 4.19
C LYS A 24 11.35 -6.38 4.78
N LEU A 25 11.16 -5.14 4.39
CA LEU A 25 9.97 -4.36 4.67
C LEU A 25 9.05 -4.39 3.44
N TYR A 26 7.85 -4.96 3.61
CA TYR A 26 6.75 -4.82 2.66
C TYR A 26 5.87 -3.66 3.13
N TRP A 27 5.82 -2.59 2.35
CA TRP A 27 5.15 -1.36 2.76
C TRP A 27 4.15 -0.87 1.72
N MET A 28 2.88 -0.70 2.18
CA MET A 28 1.92 0.10 1.43
C MET A 28 2.24 1.57 1.61
N GLY A 29 2.69 2.24 0.55
CA GLY A 29 3.04 3.64 0.61
C GLY A 29 3.65 4.17 -0.68
N GLY A 30 3.71 5.48 -0.78
CA GLY A 30 4.40 6.18 -1.84
C GLY A 30 3.79 6.08 -3.24
N THR A 31 4.37 6.84 -4.14
CA THR A 31 4.08 6.81 -5.57
C THR A 31 5.15 7.56 -6.34
N PHE A 32 5.51 7.07 -7.52
CA PHE A 32 6.35 7.78 -8.50
C PHE A 32 5.54 8.33 -9.66
N LEU A 33 4.19 8.25 -9.58
CA LEU A 33 3.29 8.90 -10.52
C LEU A 33 3.35 10.43 -10.37
N GLU A 34 2.93 11.15 -11.39
CA GLU A 34 2.84 12.62 -11.33
C GLU A 34 1.82 13.08 -10.27
N GLN A 35 0.76 12.29 -10.06
CA GLN A 35 -0.29 12.58 -9.10
C GLN A 35 -0.43 11.48 -8.05
N GLY A 36 -0.34 11.87 -6.78
CA GLY A 36 -0.61 11.05 -5.61
C GLY A 36 -2.10 10.96 -5.26
N ASN A 37 -2.41 10.95 -3.97
CA ASN A 37 -3.77 10.92 -3.44
C ASN A 37 -4.02 11.90 -2.29
N ILE A 38 -3.11 12.87 -2.10
CA ILE A 38 -3.29 13.95 -1.13
C ILE A 38 -4.14 15.05 -1.75
N GLU A 39 -5.15 15.50 -1.02
CA GLU A 39 -6.06 16.58 -1.40
C GLU A 39 -6.04 17.73 -0.38
N GLU A 40 -4.96 17.83 0.43
CA GLU A 40 -4.81 18.91 1.40
C GLU A 40 -4.51 20.25 0.71
N PRO A 41 -5.10 21.38 1.18
CA PRO A 41 -5.05 22.66 0.47
C PRO A 41 -3.64 23.22 0.25
N GLU A 42 -2.69 22.91 1.14
CA GLU A 42 -1.30 23.41 1.07
C GLU A 42 -0.34 22.41 0.40
N HIS A 43 -0.84 21.28 -0.06
CA HIS A 43 -0.06 20.22 -0.70
C HIS A 43 -0.28 20.23 -2.22
N ASP A 44 0.75 19.91 -2.99
CA ASP A 44 0.67 19.88 -4.46
C ASP A 44 0.01 18.61 -5.05
N GLY A 45 -0.45 17.70 -4.19
CA GLY A 45 -1.14 16.48 -4.60
C GLY A 45 -0.24 15.33 -5.05
N THR A 46 1.08 15.47 -4.97
CA THR A 46 2.03 14.51 -5.55
C THR A 46 2.44 13.36 -4.61
N ALA A 47 2.03 13.41 -3.33
CA ALA A 47 2.37 12.40 -2.34
C ALA A 47 1.25 11.36 -2.13
N GLU A 48 1.59 10.28 -1.44
CA GLU A 48 0.69 9.26 -0.94
C GLU A 48 0.53 9.41 0.59
N TRP A 49 -0.66 9.10 1.11
CA TRP A 49 -1.06 9.37 2.50
C TRP A 49 -0.11 8.81 3.56
N ASN A 50 0.37 7.57 3.44
CA ASN A 50 1.22 6.95 4.45
C ASN A 50 2.60 7.61 4.54
N VAL A 51 3.13 8.10 3.41
CA VAL A 51 4.36 8.88 3.38
C VAL A 51 4.11 10.31 3.86
N TYR A 52 2.99 10.91 3.45
CA TYR A 52 2.62 12.28 3.81
C TYR A 52 2.42 12.46 5.32
N TRP A 53 1.81 11.50 6.01
CA TRP A 53 1.57 11.60 7.44
C TRP A 53 2.83 11.61 8.30
N ASP A 54 3.91 10.97 7.85
CA ASP A 54 5.22 11.07 8.52
C ASP A 54 6.37 10.92 7.52
N PRO A 55 6.66 11.98 6.75
CA PRO A 55 7.71 11.95 5.73
C PRO A 55 9.11 11.83 6.34
N PHE A 56 9.31 12.30 7.58
CA PHE A 56 10.57 12.15 8.28
C PHE A 56 10.82 10.69 8.70
N ALA A 57 9.80 9.98 9.18
CA ALA A 57 9.90 8.57 9.48
C ALA A 57 10.16 7.75 8.20
N ALA A 58 9.47 8.07 7.11
CA ALA A 58 9.74 7.45 5.81
C ALA A 58 11.19 7.68 5.39
N LYS A 59 11.69 8.91 5.45
CA LYS A 59 13.10 9.25 5.14
C LYS A 59 14.07 8.49 6.03
N ARG A 60 13.82 8.42 7.34
CA ARG A 60 14.65 7.65 8.29
C ARG A 60 14.78 6.19 7.91
N VAL A 61 13.67 5.56 7.47
CA VAL A 61 13.67 4.17 7.00
C VAL A 61 14.34 4.05 5.62
N TRP A 62 14.17 5.04 4.73
CA TRP A 62 14.90 5.09 3.45
C TRP A 62 16.41 5.13 3.63
N GLU A 63 16.90 5.76 4.71
CA GLU A 63 18.33 5.82 5.06
C GLU A 63 18.86 4.56 5.74
N SER A 64 17.99 3.60 6.07
CA SER A 64 18.39 2.30 6.65
C SER A 64 18.89 1.32 5.58
N SER A 65 19.49 0.21 5.98
CA SER A 65 19.87 -0.89 5.07
C SER A 65 18.74 -1.90 4.82
N ILE A 66 17.58 -1.73 5.44
CA ILE A 66 16.44 -2.66 5.33
C ILE A 66 15.95 -2.72 3.88
N PRO A 67 15.94 -3.89 3.21
CA PRO A 67 15.35 -4.00 1.87
C PRO A 67 13.89 -3.61 1.88
N ILE A 68 13.47 -2.71 0.96
CA ILE A 68 12.10 -2.19 0.91
C ILE A 68 11.40 -2.71 -0.35
N GLU A 69 10.28 -3.39 -0.19
CA GLU A 69 9.29 -3.61 -1.24
C GLU A 69 8.17 -2.60 -1.07
N LEU A 70 8.06 -1.69 -2.03
CA LEU A 70 7.12 -0.59 -2.03
C LEU A 70 5.89 -0.96 -2.86
N VAL A 71 4.77 -1.23 -2.19
CA VAL A 71 3.48 -1.47 -2.83
C VAL A 71 2.76 -0.12 -2.95
N ALA A 72 3.11 0.59 -4.01
CA ALA A 72 2.75 1.98 -4.23
C ALA A 72 1.43 2.15 -5.01
N LEU A 73 1.01 3.40 -5.22
CA LEU A 73 -0.24 3.70 -5.94
C LEU A 73 -0.26 3.14 -7.36
N GLU A 74 0.91 2.91 -7.98
CA GLU A 74 1.06 2.28 -9.29
C GLU A 74 0.31 0.96 -9.39
N SER A 75 0.44 0.11 -8.38
CA SER A 75 -0.19 -1.20 -8.34
C SER A 75 -1.50 -1.21 -7.57
N THR A 76 -1.60 -0.44 -6.49
CA THR A 76 -2.79 -0.47 -5.62
C THR A 76 -4.04 0.10 -6.32
N ARG A 77 -3.88 1.05 -7.24
CA ARG A 77 -4.97 1.56 -8.09
C ARG A 77 -5.51 0.51 -9.08
N MET A 78 -4.83 -0.62 -9.24
CA MET A 78 -5.26 -1.71 -10.13
C MET A 78 -6.19 -2.72 -9.43
N VAL A 79 -6.41 -2.61 -8.13
CA VAL A 79 -7.27 -3.51 -7.34
C VAL A 79 -8.48 -2.81 -6.72
N PRO A 80 -9.32 -2.14 -7.56
CA PRO A 80 -10.53 -1.51 -7.08
C PRO A 80 -11.56 -2.56 -6.63
N LEU A 81 -12.25 -2.31 -5.53
CA LEU A 81 -13.40 -3.09 -5.09
C LEU A 81 -14.62 -2.69 -5.91
N THR A 82 -14.76 -3.31 -7.07
CA THR A 82 -15.83 -3.02 -8.03
C THR A 82 -17.12 -3.79 -7.71
N LEU A 83 -18.22 -3.42 -8.37
CA LEU A 83 -19.52 -4.08 -8.16
C LEU A 83 -19.50 -5.57 -8.49
N ASP A 84 -18.76 -5.99 -9.51
CA ASP A 84 -18.61 -7.40 -9.89
C ASP A 84 -17.95 -8.23 -8.78
N VAL A 85 -16.94 -7.71 -8.09
CA VAL A 85 -16.31 -8.36 -6.94
C VAL A 85 -17.28 -8.44 -5.77
N ARG A 86 -17.98 -7.34 -5.47
CA ARG A 86 -19.00 -7.30 -4.40
C ARG A 86 -20.14 -8.28 -4.66
N ASP A 87 -20.62 -8.34 -5.90
CA ASP A 87 -21.65 -9.28 -6.32
C ASP A 87 -21.19 -10.74 -6.22
N ARG A 88 -19.92 -11.01 -6.57
CA ARG A 88 -19.31 -12.33 -6.40
C ARG A 88 -19.36 -12.73 -4.91
N TRP A 89 -18.86 -11.91 -4.01
CA TRP A 89 -18.87 -12.20 -2.57
C TRP A 89 -20.29 -12.31 -2.01
N ALA A 90 -21.21 -11.47 -2.45
CA ALA A 90 -22.61 -11.56 -2.03
C ALA A 90 -23.28 -12.88 -2.41
N ARG A 91 -22.96 -13.45 -3.59
CA ARG A 91 -23.47 -14.76 -4.00
C ARG A 91 -22.89 -15.90 -3.15
N GLU A 92 -21.67 -15.77 -2.67
CA GLU A 92 -20.95 -16.78 -1.89
C GLU A 92 -21.03 -16.55 -0.36
N ARG A 93 -21.83 -15.60 0.11
CA ARG A 93 -21.92 -15.20 1.53
C ARG A 93 -22.33 -16.30 2.52
N LYS A 94 -22.70 -17.48 2.06
CA LYS A 94 -22.93 -18.65 2.94
C LYS A 94 -21.62 -19.24 3.47
N VAL A 95 -20.48 -18.90 2.87
CA VAL A 95 -19.15 -19.23 3.37
C VAL A 95 -18.76 -18.14 4.36
N GLU A 96 -18.52 -18.51 5.61
CA GLU A 96 -18.32 -17.58 6.73
C GLU A 96 -17.20 -16.56 6.46
N GLY A 97 -16.04 -17.01 5.97
CA GLY A 97 -14.93 -16.10 5.65
C GLY A 97 -15.25 -15.12 4.51
N ILE A 98 -16.06 -15.50 3.53
CA ILE A 98 -16.51 -14.59 2.46
C ILE A 98 -17.55 -13.60 2.98
N ASP A 99 -18.47 -14.04 3.84
CA ASP A 99 -19.43 -13.15 4.49
C ASP A 99 -18.71 -12.11 5.36
N PHE A 100 -17.72 -12.54 6.13
CA PHE A 100 -16.88 -11.63 6.93
C PHE A 100 -16.15 -10.60 6.05
N LEU A 101 -15.52 -11.06 4.96
CA LEU A 101 -14.86 -10.18 4.00
C LEU A 101 -15.83 -9.13 3.43
N GLY A 102 -17.02 -9.57 3.01
CA GLY A 102 -18.08 -8.70 2.51
C GLY A 102 -18.56 -7.69 3.55
N GLN A 103 -18.73 -8.10 4.80
CA GLN A 103 -19.12 -7.21 5.91
C GLN A 103 -18.06 -6.15 6.21
N CYS A 104 -16.77 -6.52 6.24
CA CYS A 104 -15.67 -5.57 6.46
C CYS A 104 -15.74 -4.40 5.47
N TYR A 105 -15.99 -4.67 4.20
CA TYR A 105 -16.05 -3.62 3.19
C TYR A 105 -17.41 -2.94 3.06
N ALA A 106 -18.49 -3.57 3.55
CA ALA A 106 -19.80 -2.93 3.58
C ALA A 106 -19.88 -1.73 4.52
N ILE A 107 -19.02 -1.68 5.55
CA ILE A 107 -19.00 -0.59 6.54
C ILE A 107 -17.95 0.49 6.26
N VAL A 108 -17.16 0.36 5.20
CA VAL A 108 -16.15 1.38 4.84
C VAL A 108 -16.85 2.70 4.48
N PRO A 109 -16.60 3.82 5.20
CA PRO A 109 -17.34 5.07 5.01
C PRO A 109 -17.37 5.60 3.57
N PRO A 110 -16.27 5.59 2.78
CA PRO A 110 -16.31 6.04 1.40
C PRO A 110 -17.31 5.25 0.52
N LEU A 111 -17.57 3.99 0.85
CA LEU A 111 -18.52 3.16 0.10
C LEU A 111 -19.97 3.32 0.55
N THR A 112 -20.21 3.85 1.75
CA THR A 112 -21.54 3.88 2.37
C THR A 112 -22.10 5.29 2.60
N HIS A 113 -21.24 6.30 2.81
CA HIS A 113 -21.69 7.59 3.34
C HIS A 113 -21.41 8.79 2.44
N TYR A 114 -20.37 8.75 1.58
CA TYR A 114 -19.92 9.95 0.88
C TYR A 114 -20.32 9.99 -0.60
N VAL A 115 -20.08 8.94 -1.34
CA VAL A 115 -20.45 8.86 -2.76
C VAL A 115 -20.96 7.46 -3.07
N THR A 116 -22.16 7.35 -3.59
CA THR A 116 -22.83 6.07 -3.88
C THR A 116 -22.02 5.14 -4.79
N ASN A 117 -21.17 5.71 -5.66
CA ASN A 117 -20.36 4.98 -6.63
C ASN A 117 -18.85 5.21 -6.39
N SER A 118 -18.43 5.61 -5.18
CA SER A 118 -17.01 5.75 -4.89
C SER A 118 -16.31 4.40 -4.99
N THR A 119 -15.10 4.42 -5.54
CA THR A 119 -14.25 3.24 -5.65
C THR A 119 -13.32 3.19 -4.46
N TYR A 120 -13.35 2.07 -3.75
CA TYR A 120 -12.38 1.74 -2.71
C TYR A 120 -11.34 0.79 -3.29
N PHE A 121 -10.07 1.05 -3.06
CA PHE A 121 -8.99 0.18 -3.50
C PHE A 121 -8.52 -0.70 -2.33
N LEU A 122 -8.08 -1.92 -2.62
CA LEU A 122 -7.62 -2.84 -1.59
C LEU A 122 -6.11 -2.69 -1.36
N TRP A 123 -5.68 -1.47 -0.98
CA TRP A 123 -4.27 -1.08 -0.81
C TRP A 123 -3.49 -2.06 0.09
N ASP A 124 -3.95 -2.23 1.32
CA ASP A 124 -3.28 -2.99 2.37
C ASP A 124 -3.37 -4.50 2.12
N VAL A 125 -4.50 -4.93 1.54
CA VAL A 125 -4.71 -6.32 1.17
C VAL A 125 -3.76 -6.74 0.06
N LEU A 126 -3.50 -5.85 -0.92
CA LEU A 126 -2.51 -6.13 -1.97
C LEU A 126 -1.11 -6.28 -1.38
N THR A 127 -0.73 -5.40 -0.43
CA THR A 127 0.56 -5.49 0.25
C THR A 127 0.73 -6.82 0.99
N THR A 128 -0.31 -7.27 1.69
CA THR A 128 -0.29 -8.57 2.38
C THR A 128 -0.29 -9.73 1.39
N ALA A 129 -1.06 -9.61 0.30
CA ALA A 129 -1.13 -10.64 -0.74
C ALA A 129 0.19 -10.78 -1.52
N SER A 130 0.92 -9.69 -1.79
CA SER A 130 2.22 -9.72 -2.47
C SER A 130 3.28 -10.47 -1.67
N PHE A 131 3.21 -10.40 -0.33
CA PHE A 131 4.03 -11.23 0.55
C PHE A 131 3.62 -12.71 0.51
N GLY A 132 2.31 -13.01 0.52
CA GLY A 132 1.80 -14.39 0.57
C GLY A 132 1.87 -15.13 -0.78
N LYS A 133 1.91 -14.39 -1.89
CA LYS A 133 1.91 -14.93 -3.27
C LYS A 133 2.64 -13.98 -4.22
N GLU A 134 3.95 -14.15 -4.31
CA GLU A 134 4.86 -13.23 -5.01
C GLU A 134 4.61 -13.10 -6.52
N ASP A 135 4.07 -14.14 -7.15
CA ASP A 135 3.76 -14.17 -8.59
C ASP A 135 2.53 -13.35 -9.00
N LEU A 136 1.80 -12.79 -8.03
CA LEU A 136 0.69 -11.87 -8.30
C LEU A 136 1.16 -10.53 -8.86
N VAL A 137 2.40 -10.13 -8.60
CA VAL A 137 2.87 -8.78 -8.85
C VAL A 137 4.16 -8.75 -9.69
N LYS A 138 4.35 -7.64 -10.42
CA LYS A 138 5.63 -7.35 -11.09
C LYS A 138 6.36 -6.24 -10.37
N ARG A 139 7.67 -6.36 -10.31
CA ARG A 139 8.57 -5.47 -9.58
C ARG A 139 9.62 -4.86 -10.50
N GLU A 140 10.05 -3.66 -10.17
CA GLU A 140 11.24 -3.02 -10.73
C GLU A 140 12.05 -2.36 -9.62
N VAL A 141 13.37 -2.31 -9.77
CA VAL A 141 14.23 -1.58 -8.82
C VAL A 141 14.24 -0.11 -9.21
N VAL A 142 13.89 0.76 -8.25
CA VAL A 142 13.86 2.20 -8.45
C VAL A 142 14.82 2.88 -7.49
N PRO A 143 15.89 3.54 -7.97
CA PRO A 143 16.70 4.41 -7.14
C PRO A 143 15.88 5.65 -6.77
N SER A 144 15.75 5.93 -5.47
CA SER A 144 14.72 6.85 -4.99
C SER A 144 15.08 7.56 -3.69
N ASP A 145 14.31 8.60 -3.40
CA ASP A 145 14.36 9.36 -2.16
C ASP A 145 12.95 9.87 -1.78
N VAL A 146 12.84 10.47 -0.58
CA VAL A 146 11.61 11.05 -0.02
C VAL A 146 11.80 12.53 0.25
N ILE A 147 10.87 13.35 -0.23
CA ILE A 147 10.80 14.78 0.09
C ILE A 147 10.11 14.94 1.44
N THR A 148 10.78 15.61 2.40
CA THR A 148 10.27 15.72 3.78
C THR A 148 9.61 17.05 4.11
N THR A 149 9.74 18.06 3.26
CA THR A 149 9.24 19.43 3.55
C THR A 149 8.70 20.12 2.29
N GLY A 150 7.97 21.21 2.50
CA GLY A 150 7.39 22.02 1.42
C GLY A 150 6.08 21.45 0.87
N ALA A 151 5.61 22.00 -0.23
CA ALA A 151 4.32 21.65 -0.84
C ALA A 151 4.26 20.20 -1.32
N SER A 152 5.41 19.57 -1.60
CA SER A 152 5.52 18.17 -2.02
C SER A 152 5.95 17.24 -0.87
N SER A 153 5.73 17.61 0.39
CA SER A 153 6.12 16.79 1.54
C SER A 153 5.48 15.40 1.48
N GLY A 154 6.28 14.34 1.65
CA GLY A 154 5.84 12.96 1.50
C GLY A 154 5.91 12.40 0.07
N ARG A 155 6.32 13.20 -0.93
CA ARG A 155 6.52 12.68 -2.28
C ARG A 155 7.74 11.76 -2.33
N THR A 156 7.58 10.57 -2.92
CA THR A 156 8.70 9.72 -3.33
C THR A 156 9.17 10.12 -4.74
N ILE A 157 10.48 10.22 -4.92
CA ILE A 157 11.08 10.68 -6.17
C ILE A 157 12.15 9.72 -6.66
N ARG A 158 12.33 9.63 -7.99
CA ARG A 158 13.45 8.93 -8.62
C ARG A 158 14.69 9.82 -8.53
N VAL A 159 15.80 9.28 -8.03
CA VAL A 159 17.09 9.97 -7.87
C VAL A 159 18.19 9.05 -8.34
N GLU A 160 19.07 9.48 -9.25
CA GLU A 160 20.08 8.64 -9.90
C GLU A 160 20.94 7.84 -8.93
N ASP A 161 21.41 8.49 -7.84
CA ASP A 161 22.20 7.86 -6.77
C ASP A 161 21.36 7.59 -5.50
N GLY A 162 20.03 7.49 -5.66
CA GLY A 162 19.11 7.30 -4.54
C GLY A 162 19.09 5.88 -4.00
N ARG A 163 18.36 5.71 -2.91
CA ARG A 163 18.12 4.40 -2.30
C ARG A 163 17.38 3.49 -3.28
N PRO A 164 17.90 2.28 -3.62
CA PRO A 164 17.13 1.31 -4.39
C PRO A 164 15.98 0.73 -3.56
N VAL A 165 14.78 0.74 -4.12
CA VAL A 165 13.59 0.07 -3.58
C VAL A 165 12.98 -0.84 -4.65
N ASP A 166 12.38 -1.96 -4.23
CA ASP A 166 11.63 -2.84 -5.11
C ASP A 166 10.22 -2.26 -5.27
N LEU A 167 9.94 -1.53 -6.34
CA LEU A 167 8.62 -1.00 -6.63
C LEU A 167 7.72 -2.08 -7.24
N VAL A 168 6.60 -2.34 -6.59
CA VAL A 168 5.50 -3.12 -7.18
C VAL A 168 4.69 -2.20 -8.08
N TYR A 169 4.89 -2.34 -9.40
CA TYR A 169 4.27 -1.46 -10.40
C TYR A 169 3.08 -2.08 -11.14
N HIS A 170 2.87 -3.39 -11.00
CA HIS A 170 1.77 -4.09 -11.66
C HIS A 170 1.27 -5.25 -10.82
N VAL A 171 -0.02 -5.52 -10.91
CA VAL A 171 -0.67 -6.69 -10.30
C VAL A 171 -1.61 -7.34 -11.31
N ASP A 172 -1.65 -8.69 -11.33
CA ASP A 172 -2.72 -9.43 -11.98
C ASP A 172 -3.99 -9.33 -11.10
N ARG A 173 -4.91 -8.44 -11.50
CA ARG A 173 -6.13 -8.13 -10.76
C ARG A 173 -6.99 -9.36 -10.51
N ASP A 174 -7.20 -10.17 -11.56
CA ASP A 174 -8.11 -11.29 -11.45
C ASP A 174 -7.51 -12.42 -10.59
N ALA A 175 -6.22 -12.69 -10.77
CA ALA A 175 -5.49 -13.63 -9.92
C ALA A 175 -5.45 -13.15 -8.45
N PHE A 176 -5.32 -11.83 -8.20
CA PHE A 176 -5.39 -11.26 -6.86
C PHE A 176 -6.75 -11.51 -6.19
N PHE A 177 -7.86 -11.16 -6.86
CA PHE A 177 -9.19 -11.38 -6.30
C PHE A 177 -9.53 -12.87 -6.16
N ASP A 178 -9.04 -13.73 -7.04
CA ASP A 178 -9.17 -15.18 -6.90
C ASP A 178 -8.39 -15.71 -5.70
N TYR A 179 -7.18 -15.20 -5.48
CA TYR A 179 -6.33 -15.59 -4.35
C TYR A 179 -6.97 -15.23 -3.01
N ILE A 180 -7.34 -13.96 -2.80
CA ILE A 180 -7.93 -13.52 -1.52
C ILE A 180 -9.30 -14.16 -1.26
N THR A 181 -10.13 -14.32 -2.30
CA THR A 181 -11.41 -15.04 -2.18
C THR A 181 -11.18 -16.53 -1.87
N GLY A 182 -10.15 -17.13 -2.48
CA GLY A 182 -9.75 -18.52 -2.22
C GLY A 182 -9.27 -18.73 -0.77
N LEU A 183 -8.56 -17.75 -0.20
CA LEU A 183 -8.17 -17.79 1.22
C LEU A 183 -9.40 -17.71 2.14
N ALA A 184 -10.36 -16.84 1.83
CA ALA A 184 -11.58 -16.67 2.60
C ALA A 184 -12.53 -17.89 2.56
N ARG A 185 -12.32 -18.83 1.62
CA ARG A 185 -13.07 -20.10 1.55
C ARG A 185 -12.47 -21.23 2.38
N LYS A 186 -11.27 -21.04 2.91
CA LYS A 186 -10.61 -22.07 3.73
C LYS A 186 -11.22 -22.05 5.13
N ASP A 187 -11.62 -23.20 5.61
CA ASP A 187 -12.08 -23.46 6.99
C ASP A 187 -10.91 -23.35 7.98
#